data_b6430e5565407276ba6a06badf44d1fe
#
_entry.id   b6430e5565407276ba6a06badf44d1fe
#
_cell.length_a   1.000
_cell.length_b   1.000
_cell.length_c   1.000
_cell.angle_alpha   90.00
_cell.angle_beta   90.00
_cell.angle_gamma   90.00
#
_symmetry.space_group_name_H-M   'P 1'
#
loop_
_entity.id
_entity.type
_entity.pdbx_description
1 polymer ?
#
loop_
_entity_poly.entity_id
_entity_poly.type
_entity_poly.pdbx_seq_one_letter_code
_entity_poly.pdbx_strand_id
1 'polypeptide(L)'
;MEQKNLPAWILGMEEEELSFVKKFILASGSLKEVASLYGVTYPTVRLRLDRLIQKIQMNEQLAEEPFIAMVKQLAIDEKMDFETAKLLIAAYRKEKEEN
;
A
#
# COMPACT_ATOMS: atom_id res chain seq x y z
N MET A 1 7.00 8.38 18.19
CA MET A 1 6.00 7.53 17.54
C MET A 1 6.54 6.13 17.37
N GLU A 2 5.77 5.15 17.77
CA GLU A 2 6.19 3.78 17.62
C GLU A 2 6.00 3.31 16.19
N GLN A 3 6.97 2.52 15.69
CA GLN A 3 6.93 2.05 14.31
C GLN A 3 5.69 1.21 13.99
N LYS A 4 5.20 0.46 14.96
CA LYS A 4 4.02 -0.38 14.75
C LYS A 4 2.76 0.41 14.42
N ASN A 5 2.79 1.73 14.65
CA ASN A 5 1.66 2.61 14.36
C ASN A 5 1.75 3.25 12.98
N LEU A 6 2.79 2.94 12.23
CA LEU A 6 2.95 3.48 10.88
C LEU A 6 2.05 2.72 9.90
N PRO A 7 1.54 3.43 8.88
CA PRO A 7 0.76 2.75 7.84
C PRO A 7 1.55 1.66 7.15
N ALA A 8 0.84 0.63 6.70
CA ALA A 8 1.48 -0.51 6.05
C ALA A 8 2.27 -0.10 4.80
N TRP A 9 1.81 0.90 4.06
CA TRP A 9 2.50 1.32 2.86
C TRP A 9 3.87 1.92 3.18
N ILE A 10 3.99 2.58 4.32
CA ILE A 10 5.28 3.12 4.75
C ILE A 10 6.20 1.99 5.21
N LEU A 11 5.65 1.05 5.98
CA LEU A 11 6.44 -0.07 6.49
C LEU A 11 6.99 -0.95 5.37
N GLY A 12 6.27 -1.01 4.25
CA GLY A 12 6.71 -1.79 3.10
C GLY A 12 7.74 -1.11 2.23
N MET A 13 8.09 0.14 2.54
CA MET A 13 9.05 0.88 1.72
C MET A 13 10.47 0.75 2.22
N GLU A 14 11.40 0.67 1.28
CA GLU A 14 12.81 0.71 1.59
C GLU A 14 13.24 2.15 1.81
N GLU A 15 14.38 2.30 2.46
CA GLU A 15 14.91 3.61 2.77
C GLU A 15 15.05 4.51 1.54
N GLU A 16 15.51 3.93 0.44
CA GLU A 16 15.68 4.66 -0.80
C GLU A 16 14.35 5.14 -1.36
N GLU A 17 13.32 4.33 -1.23
CA GLU A 17 11.99 4.70 -1.68
C GLU A 17 11.40 5.82 -0.84
N LEU A 18 11.61 5.78 0.46
CA LEU A 18 11.17 6.86 1.35
C LEU A 18 11.88 8.16 1.03
N SER A 19 13.17 8.08 0.69
CA SER A 19 13.93 9.24 0.28
C SER A 19 13.35 9.87 -0.99
N PHE A 20 12.94 9.04 -1.93
CA PHE A 20 12.30 9.50 -3.17
C PHE A 20 10.99 10.24 -2.86
N VAL A 21 10.16 9.65 -1.99
CA VAL A 21 8.89 10.27 -1.60
C VAL A 21 9.15 11.64 -0.97
N LYS A 22 10.13 11.73 -0.10
CA LYS A 22 10.48 12.98 0.55
C LYS A 22 10.88 14.04 -0.47
N LYS A 23 11.74 13.68 -1.41
CA LYS A 23 12.19 14.63 -2.45
C LYS A 23 11.05 15.05 -3.35
N PHE A 24 10.14 14.13 -3.66
CA PHE A 24 8.96 14.43 -4.46
C PHE A 24 8.09 15.48 -3.76
N ILE A 25 7.86 15.31 -2.48
CA ILE A 25 7.05 16.25 -1.70
C ILE A 25 7.74 17.59 -1.60
N LEU A 26 9.03 17.60 -1.32
CA LEU A 26 9.80 18.86 -1.22
C LEU A 26 9.86 19.60 -2.55
N ALA A 27 9.76 18.89 -3.66
CA ALA A 27 9.69 19.48 -4.99
C ALA A 27 8.27 19.87 -5.38
N SER A 28 7.33 19.81 -4.44
CA SER A 28 5.91 20.11 -4.66
C SER A 28 5.31 19.29 -5.79
N GLY A 29 5.75 18.05 -5.92
CA GLY A 29 5.23 17.15 -6.93
C GLY A 29 5.82 17.31 -8.32
N SER A 30 6.86 18.13 -8.48
CA SER A 30 7.50 18.34 -9.77
C SER A 30 8.47 17.21 -10.10
N LEU A 31 8.07 16.34 -11.02
CA LEU A 31 8.93 15.25 -11.47
C LEU A 31 10.13 15.77 -12.25
N LYS A 32 9.98 16.92 -12.92
CA LYS A 32 11.09 17.53 -13.62
C LYS A 32 12.19 17.92 -12.64
N GLU A 33 11.80 18.51 -11.53
CA GLU A 33 12.74 18.91 -10.49
C GLU A 33 13.37 17.68 -9.82
N VAL A 34 12.58 16.66 -9.55
CA VAL A 34 13.11 15.42 -8.98
C VAL A 34 14.11 14.77 -9.93
N ALA A 35 13.81 14.75 -11.23
CA ALA A 35 14.75 14.21 -12.21
C ALA A 35 16.08 14.95 -12.16
N SER A 36 16.02 16.27 -12.05
CA SER A 36 17.23 17.08 -11.94
C SER A 36 18.02 16.74 -10.68
N LEU A 37 17.34 16.57 -9.55
CA LEU A 37 17.99 16.23 -8.29
C LEU A 37 18.73 14.89 -8.37
N TYR A 38 18.16 13.92 -9.08
CA TYR A 38 18.77 12.59 -9.22
C TYR A 38 19.72 12.49 -10.41
N GLY A 39 19.78 13.53 -11.25
CA GLY A 39 20.63 13.48 -12.43
C GLY A 39 20.16 12.46 -13.46
N VAL A 40 18.86 12.26 -13.58
CA VAL A 40 18.29 11.32 -14.54
C VAL A 40 17.24 12.01 -15.39
N THR A 41 16.71 11.28 -16.40
CA THR A 41 15.71 11.85 -17.31
C THR A 41 14.31 11.79 -16.68
N TYR A 42 13.42 12.61 -17.20
CA TYR A 42 12.01 12.61 -16.77
C TYR A 42 11.35 11.24 -16.91
N PRO A 43 11.47 10.54 -18.06
CA PRO A 43 10.86 9.22 -18.18
C PRO A 43 11.36 8.24 -17.13
N THR A 44 12.61 8.34 -16.73
CA THR A 44 13.17 7.46 -15.70
C THR A 44 12.49 7.70 -14.36
N VAL A 45 12.33 8.97 -13.99
CA VAL A 45 11.68 9.34 -12.74
C VAL A 45 10.20 8.96 -12.79
N ARG A 46 9.55 9.17 -13.92
CA ARG A 46 8.14 8.82 -14.08
C ARG A 46 7.91 7.31 -13.87
N LEU A 47 8.80 6.50 -14.45
CA LEU A 47 8.72 5.06 -14.27
C LEU A 47 8.88 4.67 -12.80
N ARG A 48 9.82 5.33 -12.13
CA ARG A 48 10.08 5.07 -10.72
C ARG A 48 8.86 5.43 -9.87
N LEU A 49 8.22 6.55 -10.19
CA LEU A 49 6.99 6.95 -9.49
C LEU A 49 5.88 5.93 -9.72
N ASP A 50 5.71 5.48 -10.95
CA ASP A 50 4.67 4.50 -11.28
C ASP A 50 4.87 3.20 -10.48
N ARG A 51 6.11 2.76 -10.34
CA ARG A 51 6.42 1.57 -9.55
C ARG A 51 6.11 1.77 -8.07
N LEU A 52 6.38 2.96 -7.54
CA LEU A 52 6.05 3.28 -6.16
C LEU A 52 4.54 3.29 -5.94
N ILE A 53 3.81 3.85 -6.88
CA ILE A 53 2.34 3.86 -6.79
C ILE A 53 1.82 2.43 -6.71
N GLN A 54 2.32 1.55 -7.57
CA GLN A 54 1.91 0.14 -7.56
C GLN A 54 2.25 -0.53 -6.23
N LYS A 55 3.44 -0.23 -5.71
CA LYS A 55 3.86 -0.81 -4.44
C LYS A 55 2.99 -0.34 -3.27
N ILE A 56 2.67 0.94 -3.25
CA ILE A 56 1.79 1.49 -2.21
C ILE A 56 0.42 0.83 -2.27
N GLN A 57 -0.14 0.72 -3.47
CA GLN A 57 -1.46 0.09 -3.66
C GLN A 57 -1.44 -1.36 -3.20
N MET A 58 -0.39 -2.09 -3.53
CA MET A 58 -0.25 -3.48 -3.12
C MET A 58 -0.16 -3.60 -1.59
N ASN A 59 0.64 -2.76 -0.97
CA ASN A 59 0.81 -2.79 0.48
C ASN A 59 -0.46 -2.37 1.21
N GLU A 60 -1.24 -1.48 0.62
CA GLU A 60 -2.53 -1.11 1.19
C GLU A 60 -3.52 -2.26 1.13
N GLN A 61 -3.49 -3.02 0.03
CA GLN A 61 -4.31 -4.22 -0.08
C GLN A 61 -3.92 -5.23 0.99
N LEU A 62 -2.61 -5.39 1.20
CA LEU A 62 -2.13 -6.28 2.25
C LEU A 62 -2.54 -5.79 3.64
N ALA A 63 -2.65 -4.47 3.81
CA ALA A 63 -3.08 -3.90 5.08
C ALA A 63 -4.54 -4.24 5.40
N GLU A 64 -5.37 -4.46 4.37
CA GLU A 64 -6.73 -4.90 4.57
C GLU A 64 -6.81 -6.36 4.95
N GLU A 65 -5.77 -7.11 4.64
CA GLU A 65 -5.74 -8.55 4.81
C GLU A 65 -5.88 -9.09 6.24
N PRO A 66 -5.47 -8.37 7.30
CA PRO A 66 -5.58 -8.98 8.63
C PRO A 66 -6.97 -9.49 8.96
N PHE A 67 -8.01 -8.72 8.62
CA PHE A 67 -9.38 -9.19 8.85
C PHE A 67 -9.72 -10.35 7.91
N ILE A 68 -9.41 -10.19 6.62
CA ILE A 68 -9.68 -11.21 5.62
C ILE A 68 -8.92 -12.50 5.95
N ALA A 69 -7.65 -12.36 6.33
CA ALA A 69 -6.83 -13.51 6.68
C ALA A 69 -7.41 -14.26 7.88
N MET A 70 -7.89 -13.52 8.88
CA MET A 70 -8.48 -14.12 10.05
C MET A 70 -9.75 -14.89 9.68
N VAL A 71 -10.61 -14.29 8.86
CA VAL A 71 -11.85 -14.94 8.44
C VAL A 71 -11.53 -16.20 7.64
N LYS A 72 -10.57 -16.14 6.73
CA LYS A 72 -10.16 -17.31 5.95
C LYS A 72 -9.63 -18.42 6.86
N GLN A 73 -8.84 -18.06 7.86
CA GLN A 73 -8.28 -19.04 8.77
C GLN A 73 -9.39 -19.73 9.59
N LEU A 74 -10.37 -18.95 10.03
CA LEU A 74 -11.50 -19.52 10.75
C LEU A 74 -12.26 -20.53 9.90
N ALA A 75 -12.42 -20.24 8.61
CA ALA A 75 -13.07 -21.16 7.69
C ALA A 75 -12.24 -22.43 7.48
N ILE A 76 -10.92 -22.27 7.36
CA ILE A 76 -10.00 -23.40 7.19
C ILE A 76 -10.04 -24.31 8.42
N ASP A 77 -10.11 -23.72 9.60
CA ASP A 77 -10.15 -24.46 10.87
C ASP A 77 -11.54 -24.98 11.21
N GLU A 78 -12.48 -24.84 10.29
CA GLU A 78 -13.86 -25.30 10.46
C GLU A 78 -14.59 -24.66 11.64
N LYS A 79 -14.15 -23.47 12.04
CA LYS A 79 -14.84 -22.71 13.08
C LYS A 79 -15.88 -21.77 12.49
N MET A 80 -15.93 -21.68 11.17
CA MET A 80 -16.88 -20.86 10.43
C MET A 80 -17.12 -21.56 9.09
N ASP A 81 -18.39 -21.59 8.64
CA ASP A 81 -18.65 -22.19 7.35
C ASP A 81 -18.21 -21.26 6.21
N PHE A 82 -17.98 -21.87 5.05
CA PHE A 82 -17.44 -21.16 3.91
C PHE A 82 -18.34 -20.03 3.42
N GLU A 83 -19.66 -20.28 3.43
CA GLU A 83 -20.60 -19.26 2.97
C GLU A 83 -20.61 -18.04 3.89
N THR A 84 -20.54 -18.24 5.19
CA THR A 84 -20.47 -17.16 6.15
C THR A 84 -19.19 -16.37 5.96
N ALA A 85 -18.06 -17.05 5.74
CA ALA A 85 -16.78 -16.40 5.50
C ALA A 85 -16.85 -15.51 4.28
N LYS A 86 -17.44 -15.99 3.19
CA LYS A 86 -17.60 -15.20 1.97
C LYS A 86 -18.43 -13.94 2.21
N LEU A 87 -19.53 -14.08 2.97
CA LEU A 87 -20.38 -12.94 3.27
C LEU A 87 -19.64 -11.88 4.07
N LEU A 88 -18.87 -12.31 5.06
CA LEU A 88 -18.11 -11.38 5.88
C LEU A 88 -17.04 -10.64 5.07
N ILE A 89 -16.33 -11.35 4.23
CA ILE A 89 -15.30 -10.74 3.40
C ILE A 89 -15.92 -9.74 2.42
N ALA A 90 -17.04 -10.12 1.79
CA ALA A 90 -17.72 -9.24 0.85
C ALA A 90 -18.23 -7.98 1.55
N ALA A 91 -18.80 -8.12 2.75
CA ALA A 91 -19.28 -6.98 3.51
C ALA A 91 -18.13 -6.05 3.92
N TYR A 92 -17.02 -6.63 4.34
CA TYR A 92 -15.85 -5.86 4.72
C TYR A 92 -15.31 -5.02 3.55
N ARG A 93 -15.20 -5.66 2.38
CA ARG A 93 -14.71 -4.97 1.19
C ARG A 93 -15.64 -3.87 0.74
N LYS A 94 -16.94 -4.11 0.81
CA LYS A 94 -17.93 -3.11 0.44
C LYS A 94 -17.85 -1.90 1.36
N GLU A 95 -17.71 -2.13 2.65
CA GLU A 95 -17.58 -1.05 3.63
C GLU A 95 -16.35 -0.20 3.36
N LYS A 96 -15.25 -0.85 2.99
CA LYS A 96 -14.01 -0.14 2.65
C LYS A 96 -14.17 0.73 1.41
N GLU A 97 -14.92 0.27 0.43
CA GLU A 97 -15.16 1.03 -0.79
C GLU A 97 -15.97 2.30 -0.55
N GLU A 98 -16.87 2.28 0.42
CA GLU A 98 -17.74 3.41 0.72
C GLU A 98 -17.03 4.51 1.51
N ASN A 99 -15.87 4.21 2.04
CA ASN A 99 -15.06 5.17 2.77
C ASN A 99 -14.00 5.78 1.88
#